data_284eeed1a6a6532d822a75c66f219df1
#
_entry.id   284eeed1a6a6532d822a75c66f219df1
#
_cell.length_a   1.000
_cell.length_b   1.000
_cell.length_c   1.000
_cell.angle_alpha   90.00
_cell.angle_beta   90.00
_cell.angle_gamma   90.00
#
_symmetry.space_group_name_H-M   'P 1'
#
loop_
_entity.id
_entity.type
_entity.pdbx_description
1 polymer ?
#
loop_
_entity_poly.entity_id
_entity_poly.type
_entity_poly.pdbx_seq_one_letter_code
_entity_poly.pdbx_strand_id
1 'polypeptide(L)'
;TLFDCRTEPVYQFRYPGNHYEDFNSIPDLIVQSLLFIENRDLLSDKNPLVNPAVDWPRFFKAALTQVGKALDLDGQSAGGSTLATQVEKYRHSEDGLTYSPQEKIRQMVSASVRAYRLGENTLEARKLVVWAYLNSVPLSAAPGYGEVHGLGDGLWVWFAADPQRVNQLLDTRLNQSVDLAEQGLALRQVVALMIAHRRPSYYLAVSGRSDLNTLTDSHIR
;
A
#
# COMPACT_ATOMS: atom_id res chain seq x y z
N THR A 1 9.27 25.54 0.26
CA THR A 1 8.70 26.55 1.18
C THR A 1 9.06 27.91 0.68
N LEU A 2 8.10 28.82 0.58
CA LEU A 2 8.33 30.24 0.36
C LEU A 2 8.31 30.93 1.71
N PHE A 3 9.25 31.86 1.91
CA PHE A 3 9.38 32.63 3.14
C PHE A 3 9.11 34.11 2.87
N ASP A 4 8.59 34.83 3.86
CA ASP A 4 8.50 36.28 3.84
C ASP A 4 9.86 36.93 4.16
N CYS A 5 9.90 38.29 4.19
CA CYS A 5 11.11 39.02 4.52
C CYS A 5 11.56 38.88 5.99
N ARG A 6 10.76 38.24 6.85
CA ARG A 6 11.06 37.96 8.26
C ARG A 6 11.47 36.48 8.47
N THR A 7 11.66 35.72 7.39
CA THR A 7 11.96 34.29 7.39
C THR A 7 10.81 33.40 7.94
N GLU A 8 9.58 33.95 7.97
CA GLU A 8 8.41 33.16 8.32
C GLU A 8 7.88 32.43 7.07
N PRO A 9 7.48 31.16 7.20
CA PRO A 9 6.96 30.39 6.07
C PRO A 9 5.58 30.90 5.67
N VAL A 10 5.50 31.52 4.48
CA VAL A 10 4.25 32.02 3.89
C VAL A 10 3.52 30.95 3.09
N TYR A 11 4.27 30.03 2.47
CA TYR A 11 3.73 28.96 1.65
C TYR A 11 4.65 27.76 1.66
N GLN A 12 4.07 26.59 1.93
CA GLN A 12 4.77 25.32 1.88
C GLN A 12 4.11 24.43 0.83
N PHE A 13 4.89 24.02 -0.16
CA PHE A 13 4.48 23.10 -1.20
C PHE A 13 5.43 21.91 -1.23
N ARG A 14 4.87 20.71 -1.33
CA ARG A 14 5.62 19.48 -1.52
C ARG A 14 5.31 18.94 -2.92
N TYR A 15 6.36 18.63 -3.67
CA TYR A 15 6.20 17.94 -4.93
C TYR A 15 5.85 16.46 -4.66
N PRO A 16 4.75 15.93 -5.21
CA PRO A 16 4.48 14.50 -5.19
C PRO A 16 5.62 13.77 -5.89
N GLY A 17 6.10 12.71 -5.29
CA GLY A 17 7.19 11.95 -5.89
C GLY A 17 7.44 10.62 -5.18
N ASN A 18 8.27 9.79 -5.79
CA ASN A 18 8.70 8.57 -5.15
C ASN A 18 9.45 8.91 -3.85
N HIS A 19 8.89 8.50 -2.72
CA HIS A 19 9.50 8.73 -1.43
C HIS A 19 10.65 7.76 -1.16
N TYR A 20 10.53 6.54 -1.68
CA TYR A 20 11.56 5.51 -1.60
C TYR A 20 12.27 5.38 -2.94
N GLU A 21 13.61 5.45 -2.94
CA GLU A 21 14.43 5.33 -4.15
C GLU A 21 14.47 3.90 -4.66
N ASP A 22 14.59 2.93 -3.74
CA ASP A 22 14.57 1.50 -4.01
C ASP A 22 13.92 0.72 -2.86
N PHE A 23 13.88 -0.60 -2.97
CA PHE A 23 13.33 -1.47 -1.92
C PHE A 23 14.13 -1.38 -0.61
N ASN A 24 15.46 -1.23 -0.67
CA ASN A 24 16.33 -1.24 0.51
C ASN A 24 16.20 0.07 1.32
N SER A 25 15.75 1.15 0.68
CA SER A 25 15.45 2.42 1.35
C SER A 25 14.17 2.38 2.20
N ILE A 26 13.36 1.32 2.07
CA ILE A 26 12.13 1.17 2.86
C ILE A 26 12.49 0.61 4.24
N PRO A 27 12.02 1.24 5.34
CA PRO A 27 12.17 0.71 6.68
C PRO A 27 11.57 -0.69 6.83
N ASP A 28 12.26 -1.56 7.55
CA ASP A 28 11.87 -2.97 7.70
C ASP A 28 10.50 -3.16 8.38
N LEU A 29 10.16 -2.35 9.39
CA LEU A 29 8.83 -2.40 10.02
C LEU A 29 7.72 -1.99 9.06
N ILE A 30 7.97 -1.09 8.10
CA ILE A 30 6.99 -0.74 7.07
C ILE A 30 6.74 -1.92 6.13
N VAL A 31 7.81 -2.57 5.67
CA VAL A 31 7.71 -3.78 4.84
C VAL A 31 6.96 -4.88 5.58
N GLN A 32 7.34 -5.17 6.83
CA GLN A 32 6.70 -6.20 7.64
C GLN A 32 5.21 -5.92 7.87
N SER A 33 4.84 -4.66 8.15
CA SER A 33 3.44 -4.25 8.31
C SER A 33 2.63 -4.46 7.04
N LEU A 34 3.18 -4.09 5.88
CA LEU A 34 2.52 -4.32 4.60
C LEU A 34 2.31 -5.80 4.32
N LEU A 35 3.35 -6.61 4.53
CA LEU A 35 3.27 -8.07 4.34
C LEU A 35 2.27 -8.71 5.30
N PHE A 36 2.22 -8.26 6.54
CA PHE A 36 1.26 -8.74 7.53
C PHE A 36 -0.19 -8.50 7.11
N ILE A 37 -0.47 -7.31 6.53
CA ILE A 37 -1.83 -6.91 6.12
C ILE A 37 -2.25 -7.57 4.80
N GLU A 38 -1.32 -7.67 3.83
CA GLU A 38 -1.64 -8.06 2.45
C GLU A 38 -1.26 -9.50 2.12
N ASN A 39 -0.01 -9.89 2.33
CA ASN A 39 0.48 -11.24 2.03
C ASN A 39 1.80 -11.52 2.76
N ARG A 40 1.76 -12.28 3.83
CA ARG A 40 2.92 -12.61 4.67
C ARG A 40 4.03 -13.36 3.93
N ASP A 41 3.68 -14.13 2.94
CA ASP A 41 4.60 -14.99 2.20
C ASP A 41 5.15 -14.35 0.92
N LEU A 42 4.74 -13.09 0.62
CA LEU A 42 5.11 -12.43 -0.63
C LEU A 42 6.64 -12.37 -0.85
N LEU A 43 7.41 -12.12 0.20
CA LEU A 43 8.88 -12.03 0.12
C LEU A 43 9.58 -13.29 0.64
N SER A 44 8.87 -14.39 0.85
CA SER A 44 9.48 -15.65 1.27
C SER A 44 10.44 -16.18 0.20
N ASP A 45 11.65 -16.56 0.61
CA ASP A 45 12.68 -17.19 -0.21
C ASP A 45 12.47 -18.72 -0.38
N LYS A 46 11.56 -19.30 0.42
CA LYS A 46 11.25 -20.75 0.38
C LYS A 46 10.73 -21.19 -0.98
N ASN A 47 10.08 -20.31 -1.71
CA ASN A 47 9.61 -20.58 -3.07
C ASN A 47 9.98 -19.41 -3.99
N PRO A 48 11.15 -19.48 -4.65
CA PRO A 48 11.62 -18.40 -5.51
C PRO A 48 10.82 -18.23 -6.81
N LEU A 49 10.04 -19.24 -7.20
CA LEU A 49 9.28 -19.27 -8.48
C LEU A 49 7.83 -18.78 -8.31
N VAL A 50 7.45 -18.25 -7.14
CA VAL A 50 6.07 -17.79 -6.89
C VAL A 50 5.70 -16.64 -7.83
N ASN A 51 4.57 -16.79 -8.52
CA ASN A 51 3.97 -15.71 -9.29
C ASN A 51 3.26 -14.73 -8.34
N PRO A 52 3.74 -13.47 -8.18
CA PRO A 52 3.13 -12.52 -7.27
C PRO A 52 1.78 -11.98 -7.78
N ALA A 53 1.46 -12.19 -9.03
CA ALA A 53 0.20 -11.74 -9.63
C ALA A 53 -0.97 -12.66 -9.34
N VAL A 54 -0.71 -13.90 -8.95
CA VAL A 54 -1.75 -14.93 -8.74
C VAL A 54 -1.58 -15.57 -7.38
N ASP A 55 -2.52 -15.28 -6.49
CA ASP A 55 -2.68 -16.03 -5.25
C ASP A 55 -3.65 -17.18 -5.53
N TRP A 56 -3.12 -18.36 -5.85
CA TRP A 56 -3.92 -19.51 -6.24
C TRP A 56 -4.98 -19.92 -5.21
N PRO A 57 -4.69 -20.00 -3.90
CA PRO A 57 -5.70 -20.27 -2.88
C PRO A 57 -6.85 -19.26 -2.88
N ARG A 58 -6.54 -17.97 -2.94
CA ARG A 58 -7.56 -16.90 -3.00
C ARG A 58 -8.31 -16.90 -4.33
N PHE A 59 -7.62 -17.16 -5.43
CA PHE A 59 -8.22 -17.25 -6.75
C PHE A 59 -9.24 -18.39 -6.82
N PHE A 60 -8.89 -19.61 -6.38
CA PHE A 60 -9.81 -20.73 -6.35
C PHE A 60 -10.99 -20.49 -5.41
N LYS A 61 -10.74 -19.90 -4.23
CA LYS A 61 -11.83 -19.52 -3.31
C LYS A 61 -12.79 -18.51 -3.94
N ALA A 62 -12.26 -17.48 -4.61
CA ALA A 62 -13.07 -16.49 -5.31
C ALA A 62 -13.87 -17.10 -6.49
N ALA A 63 -13.26 -18.01 -7.25
CA ALA A 63 -13.92 -18.72 -8.33
C ALA A 63 -15.06 -19.61 -7.80
N LEU A 64 -14.83 -20.37 -6.73
CA LEU A 64 -15.86 -21.17 -6.06
C LEU A 64 -17.00 -20.32 -5.51
N THR A 65 -16.69 -19.15 -4.94
CA THR A 65 -17.70 -18.20 -4.44
C THR A 65 -18.54 -17.62 -5.58
N GLN A 66 -17.95 -17.36 -6.75
CA GLN A 66 -18.67 -16.92 -7.94
C GLN A 66 -19.64 -18.01 -8.45
N VAL A 67 -19.19 -19.26 -8.49
CA VAL A 67 -20.04 -20.40 -8.83
C VAL A 67 -21.14 -20.58 -7.77
N GLY A 68 -20.81 -20.45 -6.48
CA GLY A 68 -21.78 -20.50 -5.39
C GLY A 68 -22.85 -19.40 -5.49
N LYS A 69 -22.47 -18.16 -5.86
CA LYS A 69 -23.41 -17.07 -6.10
C LYS A 69 -24.32 -17.33 -7.31
N ALA A 70 -23.79 -17.93 -8.36
CA ALA A 70 -24.60 -18.37 -9.52
C ALA A 70 -25.60 -19.49 -9.15
N LEU A 71 -25.37 -20.16 -8.01
CA LEU A 71 -26.23 -21.20 -7.43
C LEU A 71 -27.04 -20.72 -6.19
N ASP A 72 -27.14 -19.39 -5.99
CA ASP A 72 -27.88 -18.75 -4.87
C ASP A 72 -27.36 -19.12 -3.46
N LEU A 73 -26.08 -19.49 -3.34
CA LEU A 73 -25.43 -19.76 -2.07
C LEU A 73 -24.72 -18.48 -1.57
N ASP A 74 -25.17 -17.98 -0.42
CA ASP A 74 -24.62 -16.77 0.22
C ASP A 74 -23.10 -16.92 0.50
N GLY A 75 -22.27 -16.14 -0.17
CA GLY A 75 -20.82 -16.14 0.01
C GLY A 75 -20.23 -14.73 -0.07
N GLN A 76 -19.51 -14.30 0.98
CA GLN A 76 -18.73 -13.07 0.94
C GLN A 76 -17.62 -13.18 -0.13
N SER A 77 -17.61 -12.23 -1.07
CA SER A 77 -16.60 -12.15 -2.14
C SER A 77 -15.23 -11.79 -1.53
N ALA A 78 -14.38 -12.79 -1.34
CA ALA A 78 -12.99 -12.55 -1.03
C ALA A 78 -12.30 -11.88 -2.23
N GLY A 79 -11.79 -10.67 -2.08
CA GLY A 79 -11.08 -9.95 -3.13
C GLY A 79 -9.83 -10.74 -3.56
N GLY A 80 -9.80 -11.22 -4.80
CA GLY A 80 -8.67 -11.98 -5.37
C GLY A 80 -7.58 -11.09 -5.97
N SER A 81 -7.45 -9.82 -5.57
CA SER A 81 -6.38 -8.92 -6.00
C SER A 81 -5.14 -9.09 -5.15
N THR A 82 -3.98 -9.25 -5.79
CA THR A 82 -2.66 -9.24 -5.14
C THR A 82 -2.05 -7.85 -5.21
N LEU A 83 -1.00 -7.56 -4.43
CA LEU A 83 -0.25 -6.30 -4.53
C LEU A 83 0.26 -6.05 -5.96
N ALA A 84 0.73 -7.08 -6.66
CA ALA A 84 1.20 -6.96 -8.02
C ALA A 84 0.08 -6.51 -8.99
N THR A 85 -1.11 -7.08 -8.86
CA THR A 85 -2.26 -6.67 -9.69
C THR A 85 -2.80 -5.30 -9.31
N GLN A 86 -2.67 -4.89 -8.04
CA GLN A 86 -3.02 -3.53 -7.60
C GLN A 86 -2.07 -2.50 -8.22
N VAL A 87 -0.76 -2.75 -8.25
CA VAL A 87 0.22 -1.86 -8.90
C VAL A 87 -0.07 -1.72 -10.40
N GLU A 88 -0.38 -2.82 -11.10
CA GLU A 88 -0.75 -2.76 -12.52
C GLU A 88 -2.07 -1.98 -12.74
N LYS A 89 -3.02 -2.14 -11.84
CA LYS A 89 -4.26 -1.37 -11.88
C LYS A 89 -4.00 0.14 -11.77
N TYR A 90 -3.15 0.59 -10.83
CA TYR A 90 -2.82 2.00 -10.66
C TYR A 90 -2.08 2.60 -11.88
N ARG A 91 -1.36 1.76 -12.63
CA ARG A 91 -0.64 2.19 -13.84
C ARG A 91 -1.52 2.35 -15.07
N HIS A 92 -2.61 1.58 -15.16
CA HIS A 92 -3.36 1.39 -16.41
C HIS A 92 -4.84 1.77 -16.32
N SER A 93 -5.33 2.17 -15.15
CA SER A 93 -6.71 2.60 -14.96
C SER A 93 -6.72 4.06 -14.55
N GLU A 94 -7.36 4.92 -15.35
CA GLU A 94 -7.46 6.36 -15.07
C GLU A 94 -8.09 6.64 -13.69
N ASP A 95 -9.13 5.86 -13.32
CA ASP A 95 -9.83 6.00 -12.05
C ASP A 95 -9.36 5.03 -10.96
N GLY A 96 -8.31 4.23 -11.23
CA GLY A 96 -7.87 3.17 -10.30
C GLY A 96 -8.95 2.12 -10.03
N LEU A 97 -9.93 1.93 -10.92
CA LEU A 97 -11.01 0.94 -10.80
C LEU A 97 -10.87 -0.14 -11.87
N THR A 98 -11.37 -1.33 -11.57
CA THR A 98 -11.45 -2.44 -12.54
C THR A 98 -12.92 -2.66 -12.87
N TYR A 99 -13.30 -2.38 -14.10
CA TYR A 99 -14.71 -2.40 -14.54
C TYR A 99 -15.15 -3.73 -15.16
N SER A 100 -14.21 -4.57 -15.57
CA SER A 100 -14.55 -5.82 -16.26
C SER A 100 -13.65 -7.00 -15.86
N PRO A 101 -14.14 -8.24 -16.01
CA PRO A 101 -13.33 -9.43 -15.82
C PRO A 101 -12.13 -9.49 -16.78
N GLN A 102 -12.28 -8.96 -18.00
CA GLN A 102 -11.21 -8.91 -18.99
C GLN A 102 -10.07 -7.99 -18.55
N GLU A 103 -10.37 -6.83 -17.96
CA GLU A 103 -9.37 -5.94 -17.37
C GLU A 103 -8.62 -6.62 -16.24
N LYS A 104 -9.33 -7.36 -15.38
CA LYS A 104 -8.70 -8.11 -14.29
C LYS A 104 -7.74 -9.17 -14.81
N ILE A 105 -8.12 -9.92 -15.85
CA ILE A 105 -7.24 -10.89 -16.51
C ILE A 105 -6.02 -10.17 -17.12
N ARG A 106 -6.24 -9.04 -17.81
CA ARG A 106 -5.15 -8.25 -18.38
C ARG A 106 -4.16 -7.78 -17.29
N GLN A 107 -4.65 -7.28 -16.16
CA GLN A 107 -3.81 -6.90 -15.01
C GLN A 107 -3.02 -8.09 -14.47
N MET A 108 -3.64 -9.26 -14.34
CA MET A 108 -2.96 -10.49 -13.87
C MET A 108 -1.89 -10.94 -14.87
N VAL A 109 -2.18 -10.94 -16.16
CA VAL A 109 -1.21 -11.31 -17.22
C VAL A 109 -0.06 -10.30 -17.25
N SER A 110 -0.34 -9.01 -17.25
CA SER A 110 0.67 -7.96 -17.25
C SER A 110 1.59 -8.06 -16.03
N ALA A 111 1.02 -8.23 -14.84
CA ALA A 111 1.79 -8.41 -13.61
C ALA A 111 2.64 -9.68 -13.64
N SER A 112 2.10 -10.79 -14.18
CA SER A 112 2.85 -12.05 -14.33
C SER A 112 4.02 -11.91 -15.29
N VAL A 113 3.81 -11.36 -16.49
CA VAL A 113 4.87 -11.12 -17.46
C VAL A 113 5.96 -10.24 -16.87
N ARG A 114 5.59 -9.20 -16.14
CA ARG A 114 6.55 -8.31 -15.47
C ARG A 114 7.34 -9.01 -14.37
N ALA A 115 6.69 -9.91 -13.61
CA ALA A 115 7.36 -10.67 -12.55
C ALA A 115 8.46 -11.61 -13.09
N TYR A 116 8.23 -12.22 -14.24
CA TYR A 116 9.20 -13.15 -14.84
C TYR A 116 10.15 -12.50 -15.85
N ARG A 117 10.05 -11.19 -16.07
CA ARG A 117 10.93 -10.47 -17.01
C ARG A 117 12.41 -10.56 -16.64
N LEU A 118 12.73 -10.69 -15.35
CA LEU A 118 14.10 -10.78 -14.84
C LEU A 118 14.59 -12.23 -14.67
N GLY A 119 13.79 -13.21 -15.06
CA GLY A 119 14.09 -14.65 -14.94
C GLY A 119 13.04 -15.40 -14.14
N GLU A 120 13.30 -16.68 -13.89
CA GLU A 120 12.37 -17.55 -13.18
C GLU A 120 12.27 -17.22 -11.69
N ASN A 121 13.37 -16.76 -11.07
CA ASN A 121 13.37 -16.29 -9.68
C ASN A 121 12.69 -14.93 -9.59
N THR A 122 11.52 -14.89 -8.95
CA THR A 122 10.69 -13.69 -8.87
C THR A 122 10.94 -12.84 -7.63
N LEU A 123 11.91 -13.17 -6.76
CA LEU A 123 12.11 -12.46 -5.49
C LEU A 123 12.38 -10.96 -5.71
N GLU A 124 13.25 -10.62 -6.66
CA GLU A 124 13.54 -9.21 -6.97
C GLU A 124 12.31 -8.50 -7.56
N ALA A 125 11.56 -9.18 -8.43
CA ALA A 125 10.31 -8.63 -8.94
C ALA A 125 9.27 -8.40 -7.83
N ARG A 126 9.22 -9.27 -6.81
CA ARG A 126 8.35 -9.13 -5.64
C ARG A 126 8.76 -7.94 -4.76
N LYS A 127 10.06 -7.71 -4.58
CA LYS A 127 10.58 -6.50 -3.93
C LYS A 127 10.20 -5.23 -4.69
N LEU A 128 10.31 -5.24 -6.02
CA LEU A 128 9.88 -4.12 -6.86
C LEU A 128 8.36 -3.87 -6.78
N VAL A 129 7.54 -4.91 -6.57
CA VAL A 129 6.10 -4.75 -6.33
C VAL A 129 5.84 -4.01 -5.02
N VAL A 130 6.52 -4.37 -3.93
CA VAL A 130 6.41 -3.70 -2.63
C VAL A 130 6.83 -2.23 -2.75
N TRP A 131 7.98 -1.99 -3.36
CA TRP A 131 8.49 -0.64 -3.61
C TRP A 131 7.51 0.22 -4.44
N ALA A 132 7.04 -0.32 -5.56
CA ALA A 132 6.11 0.38 -6.43
C ALA A 132 4.78 0.67 -5.72
N TYR A 133 4.25 -0.29 -4.95
CA TYR A 133 3.02 -0.12 -4.20
C TYR A 133 3.13 1.02 -3.18
N LEU A 134 4.16 1.01 -2.34
CA LEU A 134 4.35 2.03 -1.31
C LEU A 134 4.57 3.44 -1.87
N ASN A 135 5.12 3.55 -3.08
CA ASN A 135 5.27 4.83 -3.75
C ASN A 135 4.04 5.28 -4.55
N SER A 136 3.08 4.40 -4.85
CA SER A 136 1.98 4.72 -5.77
C SER A 136 0.58 4.45 -5.25
N VAL A 137 0.42 3.89 -4.05
CA VAL A 137 -0.90 3.58 -3.49
C VAL A 137 -1.77 4.84 -3.42
N PRO A 138 -3.00 4.83 -4.00
CA PRO A 138 -3.87 5.99 -3.98
C PRO A 138 -4.51 6.15 -2.59
N LEU A 139 -4.42 7.36 -2.06
CA LEU A 139 -4.89 7.72 -0.71
C LEU A 139 -5.88 8.90 -0.75
N SER A 140 -6.77 8.90 -1.74
CA SER A 140 -7.78 9.94 -1.95
C SER A 140 -7.22 11.30 -2.32
N ALA A 141 -8.09 12.28 -2.50
CA ALA A 141 -7.72 13.68 -2.67
C ALA A 141 -7.93 14.46 -1.37
N ALA A 142 -7.02 15.37 -1.07
CA ALA A 142 -7.11 16.25 0.10
C ALA A 142 -7.31 17.71 -0.33
N PRO A 143 -8.16 18.48 0.39
CA PRO A 143 -8.37 19.89 0.10
C PRO A 143 -7.06 20.68 0.12
N GLY A 144 -6.83 21.47 -0.91
CA GLY A 144 -5.62 22.30 -1.05
C GLY A 144 -4.35 21.53 -1.46
N TYR A 145 -4.41 20.19 -1.57
CA TYR A 145 -3.28 19.37 -1.98
C TYR A 145 -3.53 18.66 -3.33
N GLY A 146 -4.76 18.23 -3.59
CA GLY A 146 -5.11 17.41 -4.73
C GLY A 146 -5.04 15.91 -4.42
N GLU A 147 -4.75 15.10 -5.43
CA GLU A 147 -4.62 13.65 -5.26
C GLU A 147 -3.37 13.28 -4.46
N VAL A 148 -3.53 12.35 -3.54
CA VAL A 148 -2.47 11.85 -2.66
C VAL A 148 -2.10 10.44 -3.06
N HIS A 149 -0.84 10.25 -3.41
CA HIS A 149 -0.30 8.95 -3.82
C HIS A 149 0.95 8.59 -3.03
N GLY A 150 1.03 7.31 -2.67
CA GLY A 150 2.16 6.77 -1.92
C GLY A 150 2.12 7.08 -0.42
N LEU A 151 2.86 6.24 0.30
CA LEU A 151 2.88 6.29 1.77
C LEU A 151 3.47 7.61 2.29
N GLY A 152 4.53 8.11 1.65
CA GLY A 152 5.21 9.32 2.10
C GLY A 152 4.31 10.56 2.03
N ASP A 153 3.62 10.78 0.91
CA ASP A 153 2.68 11.89 0.78
C ASP A 153 1.44 11.67 1.66
N GLY A 154 1.01 10.40 1.83
CA GLY A 154 -0.07 10.06 2.75
C GLY A 154 0.22 10.44 4.20
N LEU A 155 1.42 10.17 4.70
CA LEU A 155 1.86 10.55 6.04
C LEU A 155 1.85 12.07 6.21
N TRP A 156 2.39 12.78 5.25
CA TRP A 156 2.43 14.24 5.27
C TRP A 156 1.03 14.87 5.25
N VAL A 157 0.20 14.46 4.31
CA VAL A 157 -1.10 15.11 4.04
C VAL A 157 -2.14 14.78 5.11
N TRP A 158 -2.23 13.49 5.51
CA TRP A 158 -3.31 13.03 6.38
C TRP A 158 -2.98 13.09 7.86
N PHE A 159 -1.69 13.08 8.21
CA PHE A 159 -1.24 13.07 9.61
C PHE A 159 -0.31 14.22 9.97
N ALA A 160 0.06 15.08 9.01
CA ALA A 160 1.09 16.11 9.18
C ALA A 160 2.42 15.53 9.73
N ALA A 161 2.69 14.25 9.45
CA ALA A 161 3.88 13.56 9.89
C ALA A 161 5.03 13.76 8.89
N ASP A 162 6.24 13.98 9.39
CA ASP A 162 7.42 14.01 8.54
C ASP A 162 7.80 12.57 8.12
N PRO A 163 7.73 12.22 6.83
CA PRO A 163 8.04 10.87 6.37
C PRO A 163 9.48 10.46 6.65
N GLN A 164 10.43 11.40 6.68
CA GLN A 164 11.83 11.08 7.01
C GLN A 164 11.95 10.67 8.47
N ARG A 165 11.28 11.39 9.36
CA ARG A 165 11.26 11.04 10.78
C ARG A 165 10.56 9.70 11.03
N VAL A 166 9.42 9.44 10.37
CA VAL A 166 8.72 8.15 10.43
C VAL A 166 9.64 7.02 9.96
N ASN A 167 10.38 7.21 8.87
CA ASN A 167 11.33 6.21 8.37
C ASN A 167 12.44 5.92 9.38
N GLN A 168 13.02 6.94 10.01
CA GLN A 168 14.03 6.74 11.07
C GLN A 168 13.49 5.94 12.25
N LEU A 169 12.27 6.23 12.70
CA LEU A 169 11.63 5.54 13.82
C LEU A 169 11.31 4.07 13.52
N LEU A 170 11.01 3.75 12.27
CA LEU A 170 10.55 2.43 11.84
C LEU A 170 11.64 1.57 11.18
N ASP A 171 12.86 2.09 11.05
CA ASP A 171 14.00 1.33 10.55
C ASP A 171 14.81 0.73 11.71
N THR A 172 14.54 -0.54 12.06
CA THR A 172 15.21 -1.22 13.16
C THR A 172 16.70 -1.51 12.85
N ARG A 173 17.10 -1.41 11.58
CA ARG A 173 18.49 -1.61 11.13
C ARG A 173 19.43 -0.50 11.62
N LEU A 174 18.88 0.66 11.97
CA LEU A 174 19.67 1.82 12.41
C LEU A 174 20.19 1.71 13.85
N ASN A 175 19.79 0.69 14.63
CA ASN A 175 20.20 0.45 16.02
C ASN A 175 20.16 1.72 16.91
N GLN A 176 19.20 2.59 16.67
CA GLN A 176 19.02 3.83 17.42
C GLN A 176 18.13 3.61 18.63
N SER A 177 18.42 4.31 19.72
CA SER A 177 17.45 4.43 20.82
C SER A 177 16.31 5.34 20.36
N VAL A 178 15.11 4.78 20.27
CA VAL A 178 13.90 5.51 19.87
C VAL A 178 12.93 5.60 21.03
N ASP A 179 12.16 6.68 21.09
CA ASP A 179 11.03 6.76 21.99
C ASP A 179 9.93 5.80 21.50
N LEU A 180 9.58 4.84 22.34
CA LEU A 180 8.57 3.83 22.03
C LEU A 180 7.19 4.43 21.76
N ALA A 181 6.86 5.55 22.39
CA ALA A 181 5.59 6.22 22.15
C ALA A 181 5.57 6.88 20.76
N GLU A 182 6.66 7.52 20.36
CA GLU A 182 6.81 8.12 19.04
C GLU A 182 6.84 7.04 17.94
N GLN A 183 7.58 5.95 18.16
CA GLN A 183 7.62 4.81 17.25
C GLN A 183 6.24 4.16 17.10
N GLY A 184 5.53 3.96 18.20
CA GLY A 184 4.17 3.41 18.20
C GLY A 184 3.18 4.29 17.44
N LEU A 185 3.29 5.63 17.58
CA LEU A 185 2.47 6.56 16.80
C LEU A 185 2.80 6.48 15.30
N ALA A 186 4.08 6.46 14.94
CA ALA A 186 4.53 6.33 13.55
C ALA A 186 4.01 5.02 12.91
N LEU A 187 4.14 3.90 13.60
CA LEU A 187 3.63 2.60 13.15
C LEU A 187 2.12 2.63 12.95
N ARG A 188 1.38 3.22 13.91
CA ARG A 188 -0.06 3.37 13.83
C ARG A 188 -0.49 4.17 12.60
N GLN A 189 0.19 5.27 12.29
CA GLN A 189 -0.09 6.09 11.11
C GLN A 189 0.15 5.33 9.81
N VAL A 190 1.25 4.60 9.72
CA VAL A 190 1.58 3.74 8.56
C VAL A 190 0.52 2.66 8.35
N VAL A 191 0.17 1.92 9.41
CA VAL A 191 -0.86 0.86 9.35
C VAL A 191 -2.21 1.45 8.96
N ALA A 192 -2.58 2.62 9.50
CA ALA A 192 -3.82 3.30 9.14
C ALA A 192 -3.90 3.62 7.64
N LEU A 193 -2.82 4.12 7.03
CA LEU A 193 -2.78 4.37 5.58
C LEU A 193 -2.86 3.07 4.77
N MET A 194 -2.19 2.01 5.22
CA MET A 194 -2.27 0.70 4.58
C MET A 194 -3.67 0.08 4.63
N ILE A 195 -4.45 0.38 5.66
CA ILE A 195 -5.85 -0.03 5.76
C ILE A 195 -6.75 0.89 4.92
N ALA A 196 -6.47 2.20 4.96
CA ALA A 196 -7.29 3.21 4.29
C ALA A 196 -7.36 3.04 2.78
N HIS A 197 -6.31 2.48 2.13
CA HIS A 197 -6.29 2.28 0.67
C HIS A 197 -7.47 1.45 0.14
N ARG A 198 -8.10 0.63 0.98
CA ARG A 198 -9.25 -0.20 0.60
C ARG A 198 -10.50 0.63 0.28
N ARG A 199 -10.68 1.77 0.94
CA ARG A 199 -11.76 2.73 0.74
C ARG A 199 -11.28 4.14 1.11
N PRO A 200 -10.31 4.71 0.36
CA PRO A 200 -9.59 5.88 0.80
C PRO A 200 -10.49 7.11 0.98
N SER A 201 -11.42 7.35 0.07
CA SER A 201 -12.36 8.47 0.17
C SER A 201 -13.32 8.37 1.36
N TYR A 202 -13.53 7.17 1.91
CA TYR A 202 -14.33 6.99 3.11
C TYR A 202 -13.46 7.11 4.37
N TYR A 203 -12.40 6.30 4.50
CA TYR A 203 -11.61 6.21 5.72
C TYR A 203 -10.81 7.47 6.03
N LEU A 204 -10.35 8.20 5.01
CA LEU A 204 -9.58 9.43 5.18
C LEU A 204 -10.46 10.68 5.30
N ALA A 205 -11.77 10.58 4.95
CA ALA A 205 -12.73 11.61 5.27
C ALA A 205 -13.07 11.64 6.77
N VAL A 206 -13.59 12.77 7.24
CA VAL A 206 -13.96 12.95 8.66
C VAL A 206 -14.95 11.86 9.14
N SER A 207 -15.93 11.50 8.28
CA SER A 207 -16.96 10.51 8.59
C SER A 207 -16.43 9.08 8.79
N GLY A 208 -15.34 8.72 8.16
CA GLY A 208 -14.76 7.37 8.22
C GLY A 208 -13.60 7.21 9.22
N ARG A 209 -13.14 8.29 9.85
CA ARG A 209 -11.97 8.26 10.74
C ARG A 209 -12.15 7.38 11.98
N SER A 210 -13.36 7.33 12.54
CA SER A 210 -13.66 6.46 13.68
C SER A 210 -13.50 4.99 13.32
N ASP A 211 -14.00 4.59 12.15
CA ASP A 211 -13.91 3.21 11.67
C ASP A 211 -12.46 2.86 11.34
N LEU A 212 -11.73 3.78 10.70
CA LEU A 212 -10.30 3.61 10.44
C LEU A 212 -9.51 3.39 11.73
N ASN A 213 -9.75 4.18 12.77
CA ASN A 213 -9.09 4.04 14.06
C ASN A 213 -9.38 2.66 14.68
N THR A 214 -10.64 2.23 14.68
CA THR A 214 -11.05 0.92 15.22
C THR A 214 -10.38 -0.23 14.47
N LEU A 215 -10.35 -0.17 13.13
CA LEU A 215 -9.67 -1.18 12.31
C LEU A 215 -8.17 -1.18 12.53
N THR A 216 -7.55 -0.01 12.63
CA THR A 216 -6.11 0.12 12.89
C THR A 216 -5.74 -0.50 14.24
N ASP A 217 -6.50 -0.21 15.28
CA ASP A 217 -6.30 -0.79 16.61
C ASP A 217 -6.42 -2.32 16.61
N SER A 218 -7.34 -2.87 15.82
CA SER A 218 -7.50 -4.32 15.70
C SER A 218 -6.35 -5.02 14.97
N HIS A 219 -5.55 -4.29 14.18
CA HIS A 219 -4.40 -4.85 13.47
C HIS A 219 -3.08 -4.72 14.25
N ILE A 220 -3.03 -3.78 15.20
CA ILE A 220 -1.83 -3.53 16.02
C ILE A 220 -1.82 -4.38 17.29
N ARG A 221 -3.00 -4.83 17.78
CA ARG A 221 -3.13 -5.74 18.93
C ARG A 221 -2.82 -7.19 18.56
#